data_a7b7eee8c52f7880322f6bbc8d1137c2
#
_entry.id   a7b7eee8c52f7880322f6bbc8d1137c2
#
_cell.length_a   1.000
_cell.length_b   1.000
_cell.length_c   1.000
_cell.angle_alpha   90.00
_cell.angle_beta   90.00
_cell.angle_gamma   90.00
#
_symmetry.space_group_name_H-M   'P 1'
#
loop_
_entity.id
_entity.type
_entity.pdbx_description
1 polymer ?
#
loop_
_entity_poly.entity_id
_entity_poly.type
_entity_poly.pdbx_seq_one_letter_code
_entity_poly.pdbx_strand_id
1 'polypeptide(L)'
;CPYCAKLVEDNFHDEKLVAKLQKDFDVIETNMWGDRDLTDWNGDDYTEKEFSAKMKIQFTPTTLFLNSKGEVLLRLNGYQSIDKMHATLDYISSKTYLNQSYASYINDLKKDKSGTLNPHSIFESGPHMLARSERMPAQKYLAVFFEEPNCTECDFFHKTLMPLEQTKTYLKQMQVVRFNALSDEKLITPSGKRTTAKDWYDELKLTYKPAVVFFDKDGSEIIRKDAYFKEYHLHGIMT
;
A
#
# COMPACT_ATOMS: atom_id res chain seq x y z
N CYS A 1 8.16 17.30 3.71
CA CYS A 1 7.71 16.24 2.79
C CYS A 1 6.70 15.33 3.51
N PRO A 2 5.40 15.34 3.15
CA PRO A 2 4.39 14.54 3.83
C PRO A 2 4.67 13.03 3.80
N TYR A 3 5.22 12.53 2.71
CA TYR A 3 5.58 11.12 2.57
C TYR A 3 6.81 10.73 3.38
N CYS A 4 7.73 11.69 3.63
CA CYS A 4 8.88 11.45 4.51
C CYS A 4 8.42 11.36 5.96
N ALA A 5 7.56 12.30 6.40
CA ALA A 5 6.97 12.24 7.73
C ALA A 5 6.20 10.93 7.94
N LYS A 6 5.39 10.52 6.95
CA LYS A 6 4.66 9.25 7.01
C LYS A 6 5.59 8.03 7.06
N LEU A 7 6.70 8.02 6.31
CA LEU A 7 7.68 6.94 6.37
C LEU A 7 8.25 6.79 7.77
N VAL A 8 8.64 7.92 8.39
CA VAL A 8 9.19 7.93 9.75
C VAL A 8 8.14 7.51 10.76
N GLU A 9 6.95 8.10 10.71
CA GLU A 9 5.87 7.82 11.64
C GLU A 9 5.44 6.34 11.60
N ASP A 10 5.23 5.77 10.43
CA ASP A 10 4.78 4.39 10.31
C ASP A 10 5.89 3.38 10.64
N ASN A 11 7.08 3.55 10.05
CA ASN A 11 8.10 2.52 10.11
C ASN A 11 8.95 2.60 11.39
N PHE A 12 9.27 3.81 11.89
CA PHE A 12 10.12 3.93 13.08
C PHE A 12 9.33 3.92 14.41
N HIS A 13 8.00 3.75 14.37
CA HIS A 13 7.19 3.39 15.53
C HIS A 13 6.91 1.87 15.63
N ASP A 14 7.23 1.10 14.60
CA ASP A 14 7.16 -0.37 14.68
C ASP A 14 8.39 -0.92 15.43
N GLU A 15 8.19 -1.38 16.66
CA GLU A 15 9.28 -1.85 17.54
C GLU A 15 10.10 -3.00 16.92
N LYS A 16 9.46 -3.88 16.15
CA LYS A 16 10.13 -5.03 15.52
C LYS A 16 11.02 -4.58 14.37
N LEU A 17 10.55 -3.62 13.60
CA LEU A 17 11.32 -3.04 12.49
C LEU A 17 12.52 -2.26 13.03
N VAL A 18 12.31 -1.45 14.06
CA VAL A 18 13.39 -0.69 14.73
C VAL A 18 14.44 -1.63 15.31
N ALA A 19 14.03 -2.69 16.03
CA ALA A 19 14.96 -3.67 16.58
C ALA A 19 15.82 -4.34 15.48
N LYS A 20 15.22 -4.62 14.32
CA LYS A 20 15.92 -5.20 13.17
C LYS A 20 16.88 -4.22 12.53
N LEU A 21 16.47 -2.96 12.36
CA LEU A 21 17.33 -1.89 11.86
C LEU A 21 18.55 -1.71 12.76
N GLN A 22 18.34 -1.58 14.07
CA GLN A 22 19.42 -1.41 15.04
C GLN A 22 20.40 -2.60 15.11
N LYS A 23 19.91 -3.80 14.83
CA LYS A 23 20.73 -5.02 14.85
C LYS A 23 21.59 -5.17 13.60
N ASP A 24 21.02 -4.91 12.43
CA ASP A 24 21.58 -5.37 11.15
C ASP A 24 22.06 -4.18 10.27
N PHE A 25 21.75 -2.91 10.64
CA PHE A 25 22.02 -1.75 9.79
C PHE A 25 22.51 -0.54 10.59
N ASP A 26 23.41 0.23 9.97
CA ASP A 26 23.68 1.62 10.35
C ASP A 26 22.70 2.52 9.58
N VAL A 27 21.83 3.24 10.30
CA VAL A 27 20.78 4.08 9.69
C VAL A 27 21.23 5.53 9.69
N ILE A 28 21.32 6.13 8.53
CA ILE A 28 21.72 7.51 8.32
C ILE A 28 20.59 8.27 7.64
N GLU A 29 20.18 9.38 8.22
CA GLU A 29 19.25 10.33 7.61
C GLU A 29 20.01 11.49 7.00
N THR A 30 19.69 11.80 5.74
CA THR A 30 20.25 12.96 5.03
C THR A 30 19.13 13.82 4.45
N ASN A 31 19.31 15.15 4.53
CA ASN A 31 18.43 16.11 3.87
C ASN A 31 18.97 16.43 2.47
N MET A 32 18.25 16.06 1.40
CA MET A 32 18.72 16.30 0.03
C MET A 32 18.96 17.77 -0.33
N TRP A 33 18.53 18.70 0.52
CA TRP A 33 18.75 20.15 0.39
C TRP A 33 19.61 20.71 1.53
N GLY A 34 20.19 19.82 2.36
CA GLY A 34 20.95 20.21 3.55
C GLY A 34 22.39 20.58 3.25
N ASP A 35 22.95 21.36 4.14
CA ASP A 35 24.34 21.84 4.05
C ASP A 35 25.25 21.23 5.14
N ARG A 36 24.79 20.20 5.87
CA ARG A 36 25.64 19.48 6.83
C ARG A 36 26.74 18.75 6.11
N ASP A 37 27.95 18.83 6.66
CA ASP A 37 29.08 18.07 6.13
C ASP A 37 28.91 16.58 6.46
N LEU A 38 29.28 15.73 5.52
CA LEU A 38 29.38 14.30 5.67
C LEU A 38 30.59 13.77 4.88
N THR A 39 31.21 12.71 5.41
CA THR A 39 32.29 12.01 4.74
C THR A 39 31.76 10.67 4.28
N ASP A 40 32.00 10.31 3.02
CA ASP A 40 31.59 9.00 2.52
C ASP A 40 32.58 7.88 2.91
N TRP A 41 32.26 6.64 2.51
CA TRP A 41 33.06 5.46 2.80
C TRP A 41 34.45 5.41 2.12
N ASN A 42 34.73 6.33 1.19
CA ASN A 42 36.06 6.49 0.58
C ASN A 42 36.90 7.56 1.30
N GLY A 43 36.28 8.28 2.25
CA GLY A 43 36.91 9.42 2.93
C GLY A 43 36.76 10.73 2.18
N ASP A 44 35.88 10.81 1.15
CA ASP A 44 35.60 12.03 0.43
C ASP A 44 34.53 12.85 1.17
N ASP A 45 34.74 14.16 1.28
CA ASP A 45 33.85 15.07 1.97
C ASP A 45 32.81 15.69 1.01
N TYR A 46 31.57 15.81 1.48
CA TYR A 46 30.43 16.36 0.77
C TYR A 46 29.53 17.12 1.73
N THR A 47 28.77 18.07 1.21
CA THR A 47 27.52 18.49 1.87
C THR A 47 26.44 17.45 1.59
N GLU A 48 25.38 17.39 2.43
CA GLU A 48 24.22 16.50 2.22
C GLU A 48 23.62 16.65 0.81
N LYS A 49 23.56 17.90 0.32
CA LYS A 49 23.06 18.23 -1.03
C LYS A 49 23.96 17.63 -2.11
N GLU A 50 25.27 17.78 -2.00
CA GLU A 50 26.23 17.23 -2.96
C GLU A 50 26.23 15.70 -2.95
N PHE A 51 26.17 15.11 -1.75
CA PHE A 51 26.06 13.67 -1.59
C PHE A 51 24.75 13.15 -2.21
N SER A 52 23.62 13.82 -1.99
CA SER A 52 22.35 13.46 -2.61
C SER A 52 22.40 13.54 -4.14
N ALA A 53 23.07 14.55 -4.70
CA ALA A 53 23.30 14.67 -6.13
C ALA A 53 24.19 13.53 -6.66
N LYS A 54 25.30 13.22 -5.96
CA LYS A 54 26.19 12.07 -6.25
C LYS A 54 25.40 10.77 -6.28
N MET A 55 24.51 10.57 -5.31
CA MET A 55 23.64 9.40 -5.20
C MET A 55 22.44 9.44 -6.15
N LYS A 56 22.31 10.49 -6.97
CA LYS A 56 21.22 10.69 -7.96
C LYS A 56 19.83 10.60 -7.31
N ILE A 57 19.67 11.27 -6.15
CA ILE A 57 18.38 11.36 -5.47
C ILE A 57 17.53 12.41 -6.18
N GLN A 58 16.37 12.01 -6.68
CA GLN A 58 15.41 12.88 -7.40
C GLN A 58 14.07 13.01 -6.68
N PHE A 59 13.77 12.09 -5.77
CA PHE A 59 12.50 12.00 -5.06
C PHE A 59 12.72 11.77 -3.58
N THR A 60 11.81 12.28 -2.74
CA THR A 60 11.81 12.02 -1.30
C THR A 60 10.48 11.42 -0.85
N PRO A 61 10.49 10.43 0.04
CA PRO A 61 11.70 9.76 0.55
C PRO A 61 12.34 8.84 -0.49
N THR A 62 13.65 8.69 -0.44
CA THR A 62 14.38 7.62 -1.12
C THR A 62 15.20 6.88 -0.08
N THR A 63 15.05 5.57 -0.01
CA THR A 63 15.84 4.70 0.87
C THR A 63 16.87 3.95 0.04
N LEU A 64 18.13 4.06 0.42
CA LEU A 64 19.26 3.33 -0.18
C LEU A 64 19.76 2.29 0.79
N PHE A 65 19.94 1.08 0.31
CA PHE A 65 20.66 0.02 1.01
C PHE A 65 22.03 -0.12 0.39
N LEU A 66 23.05 0.08 1.19
CA LEU A 66 24.45 0.05 0.77
C LEU A 66 25.19 -1.11 1.47
N ASN A 67 26.20 -1.65 0.81
CA ASN A 67 27.13 -2.54 1.50
C ASN A 67 28.24 -1.73 2.19
N SER A 68 29.14 -2.42 2.89
CA SER A 68 30.29 -1.81 3.59
C SER A 68 31.30 -1.10 2.68
N LYS A 69 31.19 -1.28 1.36
CA LYS A 69 32.01 -0.58 0.36
C LYS A 69 31.28 0.60 -0.27
N GLY A 70 30.04 0.90 0.19
CA GLY A 70 29.21 1.95 -0.36
C GLY A 70 28.53 1.63 -1.70
N GLU A 71 28.58 0.38 -2.13
CA GLU A 71 27.86 -0.03 -3.35
C GLU A 71 26.36 -0.13 -3.05
N VAL A 72 25.54 0.44 -3.93
CA VAL A 72 24.08 0.41 -3.78
C VAL A 72 23.56 -0.99 -4.11
N LEU A 73 23.06 -1.69 -3.10
CA LEU A 73 22.41 -3.00 -3.23
C LEU A 73 20.96 -2.88 -3.66
N LEU A 74 20.26 -1.88 -3.13
CA LEU A 74 18.86 -1.63 -3.46
C LEU A 74 18.51 -0.15 -3.29
N ARG A 75 17.68 0.36 -4.19
CA ARG A 75 17.08 1.70 -4.12
C ARG A 75 15.57 1.57 -4.10
N LEU A 76 14.94 2.19 -3.12
CA LEU A 76 13.50 2.33 -3.03
C LEU A 76 13.12 3.80 -3.10
N ASN A 77 12.32 4.16 -4.08
CA ASN A 77 11.79 5.51 -4.24
C ASN A 77 10.38 5.59 -3.63
N GLY A 78 10.11 6.67 -2.92
CA GLY A 78 8.82 6.94 -2.31
C GLY A 78 8.60 6.19 -0.99
N TYR A 79 7.41 6.40 -0.43
CA TYR A 79 6.96 5.75 0.80
C TYR A 79 6.92 4.21 0.63
N GLN A 80 7.37 3.51 1.67
CA GLN A 80 7.24 2.05 1.77
C GLN A 80 6.42 1.71 3.01
N SER A 81 5.46 0.80 2.85
CA SER A 81 4.68 0.29 3.99
C SER A 81 5.55 -0.52 4.95
N ILE A 82 5.09 -0.65 6.20
CA ILE A 82 5.77 -1.44 7.24
C ILE A 82 6.09 -2.85 6.75
N ASP A 83 5.09 -3.57 6.21
CA ASP A 83 5.29 -4.94 5.70
C ASP A 83 6.35 -5.01 4.60
N LYS A 84 6.30 -4.03 3.66
CA LYS A 84 7.27 -3.98 2.58
C LYS A 84 8.66 -3.63 3.08
N MET A 85 8.76 -2.79 4.12
CA MET A 85 10.04 -2.47 4.76
C MET A 85 10.59 -3.69 5.49
N HIS A 86 9.78 -4.42 6.27
CA HIS A 86 10.19 -5.70 6.87
C HIS A 86 10.74 -6.67 5.83
N ALA A 87 9.98 -6.90 4.74
CA ALA A 87 10.41 -7.77 3.65
C ALA A 87 11.71 -7.29 3.01
N THR A 88 11.89 -5.97 2.87
CA THR A 88 13.12 -5.40 2.33
C THR A 88 14.31 -5.64 3.25
N LEU A 89 14.15 -5.43 4.56
CA LEU A 89 15.21 -5.70 5.53
C LEU A 89 15.58 -7.20 5.52
N ASP A 90 14.59 -8.10 5.41
CA ASP A 90 14.84 -9.54 5.27
C ASP A 90 15.63 -9.85 4.00
N TYR A 91 15.26 -9.28 2.87
CA TYR A 91 15.95 -9.45 1.58
C TYR A 91 17.41 -9.04 1.65
N ILE A 92 17.71 -7.91 2.30
CA ILE A 92 19.10 -7.41 2.43
C ILE A 92 19.89 -8.20 3.47
N SER A 93 19.34 -8.41 4.69
CA SER A 93 20.02 -9.11 5.79
C SER A 93 20.35 -10.56 5.45
N SER A 94 19.44 -11.26 4.77
CA SER A 94 19.63 -12.64 4.32
C SER A 94 20.51 -12.76 3.07
N LYS A 95 20.95 -11.64 2.49
CA LYS A 95 21.71 -11.56 1.24
C LYS A 95 21.00 -12.23 0.05
N THR A 96 19.68 -12.27 0.06
CA THR A 96 18.86 -12.85 -1.01
C THR A 96 19.13 -12.14 -2.36
N TYR A 97 19.56 -10.88 -2.33
CA TYR A 97 19.96 -10.11 -3.51
C TYR A 97 21.09 -10.75 -4.35
N LEU A 98 21.84 -11.68 -3.78
CA LEU A 98 22.87 -12.42 -4.52
C LEU A 98 22.28 -13.44 -5.50
N ASN A 99 21.08 -13.93 -5.22
CA ASN A 99 20.49 -15.07 -5.96
C ASN A 99 19.13 -14.72 -6.61
N GLN A 100 18.46 -13.64 -6.18
CA GLN A 100 17.13 -13.29 -6.64
C GLN A 100 16.96 -11.77 -6.73
N SER A 101 16.30 -11.29 -7.79
CA SER A 101 15.97 -9.88 -7.91
C SER A 101 14.91 -9.48 -6.85
N TYR A 102 14.95 -8.22 -6.40
CA TYR A 102 13.99 -7.70 -5.44
C TYR A 102 12.54 -7.82 -5.91
N ALA A 103 12.27 -7.55 -7.19
CA ALA A 103 10.94 -7.68 -7.76
C ALA A 103 10.43 -9.13 -7.69
N SER A 104 11.28 -10.12 -8.02
CA SER A 104 10.93 -11.54 -7.90
C SER A 104 10.68 -11.93 -6.45
N TYR A 105 11.54 -11.50 -5.52
CA TYR A 105 11.38 -11.78 -4.10
C TYR A 105 10.05 -11.25 -3.54
N ILE A 106 9.71 -9.99 -3.82
CA ILE A 106 8.42 -9.41 -3.39
C ILE A 106 7.24 -10.11 -4.04
N ASN A 107 7.35 -10.52 -5.31
CA ASN A 107 6.29 -11.28 -5.98
C ASN A 107 6.10 -12.67 -5.36
N ASP A 108 7.18 -13.35 -4.98
CA ASP A 108 7.08 -14.65 -4.32
C ASP A 108 6.44 -14.54 -2.93
N LEU A 109 6.79 -13.52 -2.15
CA LEU A 109 6.11 -13.21 -0.89
C LEU A 109 4.61 -12.91 -1.08
N LYS A 110 4.23 -12.30 -2.20
CA LYS A 110 2.81 -12.09 -2.53
C LYS A 110 2.09 -13.39 -2.88
N LYS A 111 2.76 -14.34 -3.54
CA LYS A 111 2.21 -15.68 -3.81
C LYS A 111 1.93 -16.45 -2.52
N ASP A 112 2.82 -16.34 -1.52
CA ASP A 112 2.62 -16.95 -0.20
C ASP A 112 1.48 -16.28 0.61
N LYS A 113 1.02 -15.09 0.20
CA LYS A 113 -0.16 -14.42 0.77
C LYS A 113 -1.50 -14.99 0.22
N SER A 114 -1.57 -16.28 -0.12
CA SER A 114 -2.82 -16.98 -0.46
C SER A 114 -3.79 -17.13 0.72
N GLY A 115 -3.61 -16.33 1.78
CA GLY A 115 -4.46 -16.27 2.95
C GLY A 115 -5.85 -15.73 2.64
N THR A 116 -6.80 -16.03 3.53
CA THR A 116 -8.14 -15.42 3.52
C THR A 116 -8.10 -14.03 4.15
N LEU A 117 -8.94 -13.13 3.66
CA LEU A 117 -9.15 -11.84 4.28
C LEU A 117 -9.78 -12.01 5.68
N ASN A 118 -9.40 -11.17 6.63
CA ASN A 118 -9.97 -11.19 7.98
C ASN A 118 -11.50 -10.99 7.92
N PRO A 119 -12.31 -11.83 8.60
CA PRO A 119 -13.76 -11.69 8.57
C PRO A 119 -14.22 -10.32 9.09
N HIS A 120 -15.19 -9.71 8.41
CA HIS A 120 -15.81 -8.47 8.87
C HIS A 120 -17.27 -8.42 8.42
N SER A 121 -18.20 -8.18 9.35
CA SER A 121 -19.64 -8.35 9.16
C SER A 121 -20.31 -7.33 8.21
N ILE A 122 -19.61 -6.25 7.83
CA ILE A 122 -20.18 -5.24 6.93
C ILE A 122 -20.17 -5.67 5.48
N PHE A 123 -19.29 -6.60 5.11
CA PHE A 123 -19.15 -7.06 3.74
C PHE A 123 -20.13 -8.19 3.44
N GLU A 124 -20.81 -8.06 2.31
CA GLU A 124 -21.66 -9.13 1.79
C GLU A 124 -20.80 -10.33 1.36
N SER A 125 -21.31 -11.53 1.62
CA SER A 125 -20.66 -12.76 1.19
C SER A 125 -20.99 -13.05 -0.28
N GLY A 126 -20.03 -13.62 -1.02
CA GLY A 126 -20.24 -14.05 -2.41
C GLY A 126 -21.24 -15.20 -2.60
N PRO A 127 -21.57 -15.55 -3.83
CA PRO A 127 -20.97 -15.07 -5.08
C PRO A 127 -21.44 -13.66 -5.48
N HIS A 128 -20.51 -12.84 -5.99
CA HIS A 128 -20.78 -11.43 -6.30
C HIS A 128 -21.20 -11.23 -7.75
N MET A 129 -22.50 -10.94 -7.94
CA MET A 129 -23.11 -10.56 -9.21
C MET A 129 -23.50 -9.09 -9.12
N LEU A 130 -22.59 -8.19 -9.47
CA LEU A 130 -22.74 -6.75 -9.24
C LEU A 130 -23.37 -6.01 -10.43
N ALA A 131 -23.76 -6.71 -11.48
CA ALA A 131 -24.32 -6.13 -12.70
C ALA A 131 -25.55 -5.25 -12.42
N ARG A 132 -25.52 -4.03 -12.94
CA ARG A 132 -26.60 -3.04 -12.85
C ARG A 132 -26.55 -2.12 -14.07
N SER A 133 -27.63 -1.47 -14.41
CA SER A 133 -27.70 -0.56 -15.55
C SER A 133 -28.82 0.47 -15.32
N GLU A 134 -28.87 1.50 -16.16
CA GLU A 134 -30.00 2.45 -16.17
C GLU A 134 -31.37 1.78 -16.30
N ARG A 135 -31.45 0.66 -17.05
CA ARG A 135 -32.70 -0.11 -17.24
C ARG A 135 -33.03 -1.01 -16.06
N MET A 136 -32.02 -1.42 -15.29
CA MET A 136 -32.13 -2.27 -14.11
C MET A 136 -31.22 -1.72 -13.01
N PRO A 137 -31.57 -0.57 -12.43
CA PRO A 137 -30.76 0.01 -11.37
C PRO A 137 -30.87 -0.82 -10.09
N ALA A 138 -29.78 -0.85 -9.32
CA ALA A 138 -29.82 -1.42 -7.98
C ALA A 138 -30.54 -0.48 -7.00
N GLN A 139 -30.99 -1.03 -5.89
CA GLN A 139 -31.65 -0.21 -4.83
C GLN A 139 -30.64 0.68 -4.10
N LYS A 140 -29.40 0.21 -3.94
CA LYS A 140 -28.35 0.88 -3.18
C LYS A 140 -27.16 1.22 -4.06
N TYR A 141 -26.45 2.27 -3.66
CA TYR A 141 -25.07 2.51 -4.14
C TYR A 141 -24.18 1.31 -3.82
N LEU A 142 -23.07 1.16 -4.51
CA LEU A 142 -22.13 0.07 -4.29
C LEU A 142 -20.78 0.62 -3.85
N ALA A 143 -20.25 0.08 -2.76
CA ALA A 143 -18.89 0.28 -2.31
C ALA A 143 -18.10 -1.03 -2.50
N VAL A 144 -17.07 -1.00 -3.32
CA VAL A 144 -16.19 -2.14 -3.60
C VAL A 144 -14.83 -1.90 -2.96
N PHE A 145 -14.47 -2.73 -2.01
CA PHE A 145 -13.17 -2.69 -1.36
C PHE A 145 -12.24 -3.74 -1.97
N PHE A 146 -11.02 -3.34 -2.25
CA PHE A 146 -9.96 -4.24 -2.62
C PHE A 146 -8.90 -4.24 -1.53
N GLU A 147 -8.68 -5.41 -0.96
CA GLU A 147 -7.73 -5.65 0.13
C GLU A 147 -6.81 -6.82 -0.22
N GLU A 148 -5.84 -7.08 0.63
CA GLU A 148 -5.02 -8.28 0.54
C GLU A 148 -4.85 -8.92 1.93
N PRO A 149 -4.54 -10.21 2.02
CA PRO A 149 -4.22 -10.87 3.28
C PRO A 149 -2.98 -10.25 3.95
N ASN A 150 -2.98 -10.21 5.28
CA ASN A 150 -1.88 -9.66 6.08
C ASN A 150 -1.51 -8.20 5.72
N CYS A 151 -2.51 -7.37 5.43
CA CYS A 151 -2.36 -5.97 5.05
C CYS A 151 -2.52 -5.08 6.29
N THR A 152 -1.43 -4.48 6.74
CA THR A 152 -1.41 -3.62 7.93
C THR A 152 -2.32 -2.39 7.76
N GLU A 153 -2.31 -1.78 6.58
CA GLU A 153 -3.16 -0.63 6.26
C GLU A 153 -4.65 -1.02 6.21
N CYS A 154 -4.96 -2.23 5.74
CA CYS A 154 -6.31 -2.76 5.77
C CYS A 154 -6.76 -2.99 7.23
N ASP A 155 -5.91 -3.56 8.07
CA ASP A 155 -6.16 -3.74 9.50
C ASP A 155 -6.39 -2.40 10.21
N PHE A 156 -5.57 -1.40 9.91
CA PHE A 156 -5.76 -0.05 10.43
C PHE A 156 -7.11 0.52 10.02
N PHE A 157 -7.47 0.40 8.74
CA PHE A 157 -8.75 0.84 8.22
C PHE A 157 -9.93 0.18 8.96
N HIS A 158 -9.86 -1.14 9.16
CA HIS A 158 -10.88 -1.90 9.88
C HIS A 158 -10.98 -1.53 11.36
N LYS A 159 -9.85 -1.29 12.03
CA LYS A 159 -9.81 -0.99 13.47
C LYS A 159 -10.12 0.46 13.79
N THR A 160 -9.82 1.38 12.87
CA THR A 160 -9.85 2.82 13.16
C THR A 160 -10.98 3.56 12.42
N LEU A 161 -11.19 3.30 11.13
CA LEU A 161 -12.13 4.07 10.32
C LEU A 161 -13.51 3.41 10.20
N MET A 162 -13.56 2.09 10.02
CA MET A 162 -14.83 1.38 9.94
C MET A 162 -15.69 1.45 11.21
N PRO A 163 -15.13 1.47 12.43
CA PRO A 163 -15.92 1.57 13.65
C PRO A 163 -16.56 2.94 13.90
N LEU A 164 -16.14 3.99 13.18
CA LEU A 164 -16.73 5.32 13.33
C LEU A 164 -18.21 5.31 12.98
N GLU A 165 -19.05 5.93 13.81
CA GLU A 165 -20.51 5.93 13.64
C GLU A 165 -20.93 6.55 12.32
N GLN A 166 -20.25 7.59 11.87
CA GLN A 166 -20.52 8.21 10.57
C GLN A 166 -20.19 7.24 9.42
N THR A 167 -19.04 6.55 9.46
CA THR A 167 -18.67 5.54 8.47
C THR A 167 -19.70 4.41 8.42
N LYS A 168 -20.10 3.88 9.57
CA LYS A 168 -21.14 2.85 9.66
C LYS A 168 -22.48 3.32 9.06
N THR A 169 -22.86 4.56 9.33
CA THR A 169 -24.13 5.14 8.85
C THR A 169 -24.15 5.19 7.33
N TYR A 170 -23.06 5.63 6.69
CA TYR A 170 -22.95 5.65 5.23
C TYR A 170 -22.91 4.25 4.63
N LEU A 171 -22.06 3.37 5.15
CA LEU A 171 -21.91 2.02 4.61
C LEU A 171 -23.19 1.17 4.73
N LYS A 172 -24.02 1.37 5.77
CA LYS A 172 -25.33 0.70 5.89
C LYS A 172 -26.30 1.05 4.76
N GLN A 173 -26.15 2.22 4.15
CA GLN A 173 -26.98 2.66 3.04
C GLN A 173 -26.50 2.13 1.68
N MET A 174 -25.36 1.47 1.64
CA MET A 174 -24.71 0.94 0.45
C MET A 174 -24.76 -0.60 0.42
N GLN A 175 -24.62 -1.17 -0.74
CA GLN A 175 -24.17 -2.53 -0.91
C GLN A 175 -22.63 -2.50 -0.76
N VAL A 176 -22.10 -3.27 0.20
CA VAL A 176 -20.66 -3.24 0.52
C VAL A 176 -20.06 -4.60 0.25
N VAL A 177 -19.16 -4.68 -0.70
CA VAL A 177 -18.46 -5.92 -1.07
C VAL A 177 -16.96 -5.75 -0.95
N ARG A 178 -16.26 -6.86 -0.75
CA ARG A 178 -14.82 -6.86 -0.59
C ARG A 178 -14.19 -8.02 -1.35
N PHE A 179 -13.10 -7.72 -2.03
CA PHE A 179 -12.32 -8.69 -2.79
C PHE A 179 -10.87 -8.74 -2.31
N ASN A 180 -10.31 -9.94 -2.31
CA ASN A 180 -8.86 -10.09 -2.24
C ASN A 180 -8.30 -9.76 -3.64
N ALA A 181 -7.58 -8.62 -3.72
CA ALA A 181 -6.98 -8.12 -4.96
C ALA A 181 -5.95 -9.07 -5.60
N LEU A 182 -5.57 -10.14 -4.91
CA LEU A 182 -4.63 -11.16 -5.39
C LEU A 182 -5.32 -12.46 -5.81
N SER A 183 -6.65 -12.57 -5.65
CA SER A 183 -7.37 -13.81 -5.86
C SER A 183 -7.96 -13.94 -7.26
N ASP A 184 -8.11 -15.20 -7.71
CA ASP A 184 -8.83 -15.57 -8.91
C ASP A 184 -10.35 -15.78 -8.63
N GLU A 185 -10.87 -15.21 -7.54
CA GLU A 185 -12.29 -15.22 -7.23
C GLU A 185 -13.09 -14.63 -8.38
N LYS A 186 -14.06 -15.41 -8.89
CA LYS A 186 -14.88 -15.01 -10.03
C LYS A 186 -16.01 -14.10 -9.59
N LEU A 187 -16.24 -13.04 -10.37
CA LEU A 187 -17.31 -12.08 -10.12
C LEU A 187 -17.88 -11.53 -11.45
N ILE A 188 -18.99 -10.83 -11.34
CA ILE A 188 -19.56 -10.02 -12.41
C ILE A 188 -19.48 -8.55 -11.95
N THR A 189 -18.80 -7.71 -12.73
CA THR A 189 -18.63 -6.28 -12.45
C THR A 189 -19.95 -5.50 -12.56
N PRO A 190 -20.04 -4.25 -12.08
CA PRO A 190 -21.22 -3.41 -12.28
C PRO A 190 -21.63 -3.24 -13.75
N SER A 191 -20.67 -3.23 -14.68
CA SER A 191 -20.95 -3.19 -16.14
C SER A 191 -21.40 -4.52 -16.74
N GLY A 192 -21.51 -5.59 -15.95
CA GLY A 192 -21.90 -6.92 -16.40
C GLY A 192 -20.77 -7.78 -16.95
N LYS A 193 -19.52 -7.33 -16.89
CA LYS A 193 -18.35 -8.10 -17.36
C LYS A 193 -18.02 -9.22 -16.37
N ARG A 194 -17.78 -10.42 -16.88
CA ARG A 194 -17.26 -11.56 -16.10
C ARG A 194 -15.74 -11.44 -16.01
N THR A 195 -15.20 -11.51 -14.79
CA THR A 195 -13.76 -11.34 -14.52
C THR A 195 -13.38 -12.03 -13.21
N THR A 196 -12.11 -11.90 -12.82
CA THR A 196 -11.62 -12.25 -11.49
C THR A 196 -11.36 -10.98 -10.66
N ALA A 197 -11.28 -11.13 -9.34
CA ALA A 197 -10.97 -10.01 -8.44
C ALA A 197 -9.64 -9.35 -8.80
N LYS A 198 -8.61 -10.16 -9.07
CA LYS A 198 -7.28 -9.70 -9.49
C LYS A 198 -7.33 -8.93 -10.81
N ASP A 199 -7.94 -9.53 -11.85
CA ASP A 199 -7.99 -8.91 -13.17
C ASP A 199 -8.78 -7.59 -13.13
N TRP A 200 -9.84 -7.53 -12.32
CA TRP A 200 -10.61 -6.29 -12.16
C TRP A 200 -9.83 -5.20 -11.42
N TYR A 201 -9.07 -5.58 -10.37
CA TYR A 201 -8.17 -4.65 -9.68
C TYR A 201 -7.13 -4.04 -10.64
N ASP A 202 -6.53 -4.88 -11.49
CA ASP A 202 -5.54 -4.46 -12.48
C ASP A 202 -6.19 -3.59 -13.59
N GLU A 203 -7.38 -3.94 -14.07
CA GLU A 203 -8.15 -3.16 -15.06
C GLU A 203 -8.51 -1.76 -14.54
N LEU A 204 -8.87 -1.66 -13.26
CA LEU A 204 -9.12 -0.39 -12.59
C LEU A 204 -7.83 0.41 -12.35
N LYS A 205 -6.66 -0.15 -12.63
CA LYS A 205 -5.33 0.45 -12.42
C LYS A 205 -5.12 0.91 -10.98
N LEU A 206 -5.66 0.15 -10.02
CA LEU A 206 -5.46 0.43 -8.61
C LEU A 206 -4.04 0.02 -8.19
N THR A 207 -3.44 0.78 -7.30
CA THR A 207 -2.04 0.59 -6.88
C THR A 207 -1.87 0.44 -5.38
N TYR A 208 -2.87 0.84 -4.61
CA TYR A 208 -2.85 0.86 -3.15
C TYR A 208 -3.89 -0.11 -2.55
N LYS A 209 -3.64 -0.56 -1.33
CA LYS A 209 -4.58 -1.38 -0.52
C LYS A 209 -4.59 -0.87 0.93
N PRO A 210 -5.78 -0.72 1.52
CA PRO A 210 -7.08 -0.92 0.88
C PRO A 210 -7.38 0.16 -0.18
N ALA A 211 -7.98 -0.24 -1.30
CA ALA A 211 -8.59 0.68 -2.24
C ALA A 211 -10.10 0.56 -2.17
N VAL A 212 -10.83 1.63 -2.43
CA VAL A 212 -12.30 1.59 -2.54
C VAL A 212 -12.77 2.31 -3.79
N VAL A 213 -13.75 1.70 -4.46
CA VAL A 213 -14.42 2.26 -5.64
C VAL A 213 -15.91 2.31 -5.36
N PHE A 214 -16.51 3.47 -5.55
CA PHE A 214 -17.94 3.71 -5.37
C PHE A 214 -18.63 3.76 -6.74
N PHE A 215 -19.75 3.06 -6.83
CA PHE A 215 -20.57 3.02 -8.04
C PHE A 215 -21.98 3.46 -7.73
N ASP A 216 -22.59 4.14 -8.69
CA ASP A 216 -24.00 4.51 -8.67
C ASP A 216 -24.90 3.25 -8.83
N LYS A 217 -26.17 3.45 -8.68
CA LYS A 217 -27.22 2.43 -8.82
C LYS A 217 -27.31 1.88 -10.24
N ASP A 218 -26.87 2.62 -11.25
CA ASP A 218 -26.81 2.23 -12.65
C ASP A 218 -25.48 1.54 -13.04
N GLY A 219 -24.51 1.49 -12.12
CA GLY A 219 -23.20 0.86 -12.33
C GLY A 219 -22.13 1.79 -12.86
N SER A 220 -22.41 3.08 -13.03
CA SER A 220 -21.40 4.09 -13.32
C SER A 220 -20.49 4.31 -12.11
N GLU A 221 -19.20 4.45 -12.35
CA GLU A 221 -18.27 4.79 -11.29
C GLU A 221 -18.45 6.25 -10.86
N ILE A 222 -18.65 6.47 -9.56
CA ILE A 222 -18.78 7.80 -8.98
C ILE A 222 -17.38 8.34 -8.65
N ILE A 223 -16.62 7.59 -7.86
CA ILE A 223 -15.30 7.97 -7.38
C ILE A 223 -14.53 6.75 -6.89
N ARG A 224 -13.21 6.82 -6.98
CA ARG A 224 -12.32 5.84 -6.34
C ARG A 224 -11.34 6.51 -5.41
N LYS A 225 -10.94 5.79 -4.37
CA LYS A 225 -9.84 6.15 -3.51
C LYS A 225 -8.81 5.03 -3.53
N ASP A 226 -7.67 5.34 -4.14
CA ASP A 226 -6.52 4.46 -4.30
C ASP A 226 -5.30 5.09 -3.59
N ALA A 227 -5.44 5.31 -2.28
CA ALA A 227 -4.42 5.94 -1.45
C ALA A 227 -4.74 5.74 0.03
N TYR A 228 -3.82 6.15 0.92
CA TYR A 228 -4.05 6.17 2.35
C TYR A 228 -5.32 6.94 2.75
N PHE A 229 -6.10 6.33 3.64
CA PHE A 229 -7.36 6.89 4.14
C PHE A 229 -7.16 7.64 5.44
N LYS A 230 -7.58 8.91 5.48
CA LYS A 230 -7.91 9.61 6.72
C LYS A 230 -9.43 9.75 6.84
N GLU A 231 -9.93 9.92 8.05
CA GLU A 231 -11.35 10.02 8.35
C GLU A 231 -12.08 11.02 7.44
N TYR A 232 -11.57 12.25 7.36
CA TYR A 232 -12.19 13.31 6.56
C TYR A 232 -12.17 13.03 5.05
N HIS A 233 -11.20 12.26 4.56
CA HIS A 233 -11.17 11.84 3.15
C HIS A 233 -12.29 10.83 2.86
N LEU A 234 -12.48 9.87 3.77
CA LEU A 234 -13.50 8.85 3.61
C LEU A 234 -14.91 9.47 3.70
N HIS A 235 -15.14 10.31 4.68
CA HIS A 235 -16.45 10.97 4.87
C HIS A 235 -16.77 11.94 3.74
N GLY A 236 -15.79 12.72 3.26
CA GLY A 236 -15.99 13.64 2.12
C GLY A 236 -16.31 12.95 0.79
N ILE A 237 -16.00 11.65 0.66
CA ILE A 237 -16.35 10.87 -0.53
C ILE A 237 -17.76 10.27 -0.40
N MET A 238 -18.22 10.00 0.83
CA MET A 238 -19.51 9.36 1.11
C MET A 238 -20.67 10.34 1.29
N THR A 239 -20.40 11.66 1.30
CA THR A 239 -21.41 12.73 1.35
C THR A 239 -21.79 13.21 -0.03
#